data_f336ff8c13afbe491d6bdef2754fbdaa
#
_entry.id   f336ff8c13afbe491d6bdef2754fbdaa
#
_cell.length_a   1.000
_cell.length_b   1.000
_cell.length_c   1.000
_cell.angle_alpha   90.00
_cell.angle_beta   90.00
_cell.angle_gamma   90.00
#
_symmetry.space_group_name_H-M   'P 1'
#
loop_
_entity.id
_entity.type
_entity.pdbx_description
1 polymer ?
#
loop_
_entity_poly.entity_id
_entity_poly.type
_entity_poly.pdbx_seq_one_letter_code
_entity_poly.pdbx_strand_id
1 'polypeptide(L)'
;MGNADGAGARRYHERTKHSVQSVRASGHFLDWDIMPRPFKVYPDLEPIPLPRDVRSAPRPALAAIADPGAATGDGPALDRGVLARLLYLSAGVLRRATYPGGEMFYRAAACTGALYHIDLYLVCGPLADLDAGVYHFGPHDFALRKLRAGDHRGAVVQATGREPATAAAPALLLFTSTFWRNSWKYQARAYRHCFWDSGTILANLLGLAAAVELPARVILGFVDDDLNRLLDLDPAREVTLGVVALGRGGAPPPAAPPLPPLGLATLPPSAREVDYPAIREAHAESCLTTPDEAAAWHGSAAPSPDEAAGLSLGPWNADVVAAPIETVIHRRGSMRAFSDEPLGFDQLSALLRAVTRGIPADFTAPGAALSDPYLIVNAADGIEPGTYVFDRRRDVLVPLRAGTFRREAGFLDLGQSLAAKAALNVYWLTDLDRALARFGNRGYRAAGLEAAIEGGKAYLAAYALGLGATGLTFFDDDVTEFFSPNAAGKSVMFLVALGPGRRRS
;
A
#
# COMPACT_ATOMS: atom_id res chain seq x y z
N MET A 1 -12.24 -20.37 -13.34
CA MET A 1 -12.97 -19.46 -12.45
C MET A 1 -12.30 -18.12 -12.63
N GLY A 2 -13.00 -17.07 -12.96
CA GLY A 2 -12.45 -15.75 -13.22
C GLY A 2 -13.00 -14.72 -12.24
N ASN A 3 -12.72 -13.44 -12.51
CA ASN A 3 -13.15 -12.30 -11.71
C ASN A 3 -14.68 -12.06 -11.83
N ALA A 4 -15.51 -12.97 -11.31
CA ALA A 4 -16.96 -12.92 -11.47
C ALA A 4 -17.63 -12.12 -10.30
N ASP A 5 -18.66 -12.65 -9.74
CA ASP A 5 -19.70 -12.07 -8.88
C ASP A 5 -19.29 -11.60 -7.46
N GLY A 6 -18.02 -11.59 -7.14
CA GLY A 6 -17.52 -11.20 -5.80
C GLY A 6 -17.66 -12.29 -4.72
N ALA A 7 -18.22 -13.46 -5.04
CA ALA A 7 -18.47 -14.51 -4.04
C ALA A 7 -17.17 -15.09 -3.46
N GLY A 8 -16.12 -15.23 -4.28
CA GLY A 8 -14.80 -15.69 -3.84
C GLY A 8 -14.16 -14.73 -2.83
N ALA A 9 -14.21 -13.44 -3.14
CA ALA A 9 -13.68 -12.40 -2.25
C ALA A 9 -14.44 -12.38 -0.90
N ARG A 10 -15.78 -12.54 -0.92
CA ARG A 10 -16.57 -12.63 0.32
C ARG A 10 -16.18 -13.85 1.14
N ARG A 11 -16.11 -15.05 0.53
CA ARG A 11 -15.67 -16.26 1.25
C ARG A 11 -14.31 -16.08 1.89
N TYR A 12 -13.36 -15.52 1.15
CA TYR A 12 -12.03 -15.23 1.69
C TYR A 12 -12.08 -14.22 2.83
N HIS A 13 -12.83 -13.12 2.66
CA HIS A 13 -12.99 -12.09 3.69
C HIS A 13 -13.55 -12.69 4.98
N GLU A 14 -14.68 -13.39 4.92
CA GLU A 14 -15.32 -14.03 6.08
C GLU A 14 -14.39 -15.04 6.77
N ARG A 15 -13.74 -15.89 5.99
CA ARG A 15 -12.85 -16.95 6.51
C ARG A 15 -11.61 -16.40 7.22
N THR A 16 -11.21 -15.16 6.91
CA THR A 16 -9.98 -14.54 7.44
C THR A 16 -10.24 -13.38 8.39
N LYS A 17 -11.49 -13.13 8.78
CA LYS A 17 -11.83 -12.17 9.83
C LYS A 17 -11.21 -12.57 11.17
N HIS A 18 -10.78 -11.57 11.92
CA HIS A 18 -10.49 -11.73 13.34
C HIS A 18 -11.75 -11.47 14.18
N SER A 19 -12.01 -12.37 15.08
CA SER A 19 -12.95 -12.21 16.19
C SER A 19 -12.24 -12.64 17.48
N VAL A 20 -12.79 -12.27 18.63
CA VAL A 20 -12.28 -12.74 19.93
C VAL A 20 -12.15 -14.27 19.95
N GLN A 21 -13.15 -14.96 19.39
CA GLN A 21 -13.16 -16.42 19.33
C GLN A 21 -12.08 -16.98 18.41
N SER A 22 -11.94 -16.43 17.17
CA SER A 22 -10.95 -16.94 16.21
C SER A 22 -9.51 -16.73 16.69
N VAL A 23 -9.23 -15.60 17.34
CA VAL A 23 -7.90 -15.31 17.90
C VAL A 23 -7.57 -16.24 19.08
N ARG A 24 -8.53 -16.50 19.97
CA ARG A 24 -8.35 -17.42 21.11
C ARG A 24 -8.22 -18.88 20.67
N ALA A 25 -8.95 -19.26 19.62
CA ALA A 25 -8.91 -20.62 19.08
C ALA A 25 -7.69 -20.88 18.18
N SER A 26 -6.94 -19.83 17.81
CA SER A 26 -5.74 -19.97 16.99
C SER A 26 -4.65 -20.71 17.77
N GLY A 27 -4.38 -21.96 17.38
CA GLY A 27 -3.25 -22.75 17.89
C GLY A 27 -1.95 -22.53 17.13
N HIS A 28 -1.83 -21.43 16.40
CA HIS A 28 -0.66 -21.18 15.57
C HIS A 28 0.56 -20.77 16.40
N PHE A 29 1.64 -21.49 16.25
CA PHE A 29 2.95 -21.18 16.82
C PHE A 29 3.94 -20.88 15.72
N LEU A 30 4.82 -19.89 15.95
CA LEU A 30 5.88 -19.55 15.03
C LEU A 30 6.98 -20.62 15.08
N ASP A 31 7.15 -21.35 13.99
CA ASP A 31 8.26 -22.29 13.80
C ASP A 31 9.47 -21.47 13.27
N TRP A 32 10.38 -21.15 14.17
CA TRP A 32 11.54 -20.31 13.89
C TRP A 32 12.58 -21.00 12.99
N ASP A 33 12.59 -22.33 12.92
CA ASP A 33 13.52 -23.10 12.08
C ASP A 33 13.21 -22.93 10.59
N ILE A 34 11.97 -22.55 10.28
CA ILE A 34 11.53 -22.26 8.92
C ILE A 34 11.16 -20.77 8.71
N MET A 35 11.67 -19.89 9.57
CA MET A 35 11.48 -18.45 9.38
C MET A 35 11.99 -18.03 7.99
N PRO A 36 11.17 -17.36 7.17
CA PRO A 36 11.57 -17.00 5.83
C PRO A 36 12.59 -15.87 5.78
N ARG A 37 13.48 -15.93 4.78
CA ARG A 37 14.41 -14.85 4.46
C ARG A 37 13.63 -13.59 4.08
N PRO A 38 14.08 -12.40 4.52
CA PRO A 38 13.37 -11.15 4.26
C PRO A 38 13.61 -10.59 2.85
N PHE A 39 14.29 -11.34 1.97
CA PHE A 39 14.67 -10.93 0.61
C PHE A 39 14.54 -12.08 -0.38
N LYS A 40 14.09 -11.77 -1.60
CA LYS A 40 14.28 -12.62 -2.77
C LYS A 40 15.67 -12.36 -3.34
N VAL A 41 16.42 -13.41 -3.63
CA VAL A 41 17.79 -13.31 -4.12
C VAL A 41 17.95 -14.21 -5.33
N TYR A 42 18.45 -13.66 -6.42
CA TYR A 42 18.91 -14.36 -7.61
C TYR A 42 20.44 -14.50 -7.54
N PRO A 43 20.97 -15.65 -7.11
CA PRO A 43 22.42 -15.79 -6.84
C PRO A 43 23.28 -15.71 -8.10
N ASP A 44 22.74 -16.14 -9.25
CA ASP A 44 23.51 -16.28 -10.50
C ASP A 44 23.41 -15.04 -11.41
N LEU A 45 22.64 -14.00 -11.01
CA LEU A 45 22.51 -12.78 -11.80
C LEU A 45 23.41 -11.68 -11.26
N GLU A 46 24.22 -11.10 -12.16
CA GLU A 46 25.10 -9.98 -11.85
C GLU A 46 24.31 -8.76 -11.35
N PRO A 47 24.70 -8.19 -10.19
CA PRO A 47 24.07 -6.99 -9.66
C PRO A 47 24.52 -5.76 -10.45
N ILE A 48 23.56 -4.92 -10.83
CA ILE A 48 23.76 -3.58 -11.38
C ILE A 48 23.53 -2.60 -10.23
N PRO A 49 24.59 -2.04 -9.63
CA PRO A 49 24.47 -1.16 -8.47
C PRO A 49 23.67 0.10 -8.80
N LEU A 50 22.81 0.51 -7.87
CA LEU A 50 22.08 1.77 -7.95
C LEU A 50 22.86 2.88 -7.23
N PRO A 51 22.81 4.13 -7.73
CA PRO A 51 23.46 5.26 -7.07
C PRO A 51 22.81 5.54 -5.70
N ARG A 52 23.65 5.81 -4.69
CA ARG A 52 23.21 6.09 -3.31
C ARG A 52 23.08 7.58 -3.00
N ASP A 53 23.53 8.44 -3.90
CA ASP A 53 23.39 9.90 -3.76
C ASP A 53 21.96 10.29 -4.16
N VAL A 54 21.09 10.33 -3.18
CA VAL A 54 19.68 10.65 -3.35
C VAL A 54 19.47 12.11 -2.92
N ARG A 55 19.41 13.02 -3.90
CA ARG A 55 19.13 14.43 -3.63
C ARG A 55 17.66 14.63 -3.22
N SER A 56 17.43 15.48 -2.21
CA SER A 56 16.07 15.84 -1.80
C SER A 56 15.41 16.75 -2.82
N ALA A 57 14.09 16.54 -3.04
CA ALA A 57 13.28 17.45 -3.82
C ALA A 57 12.84 18.66 -2.97
N PRO A 58 12.64 19.81 -3.59
CA PRO A 58 12.24 21.01 -2.85
C PRO A 58 10.76 20.98 -2.40
N ARG A 59 9.92 20.09 -2.96
CA ARG A 59 8.49 20.05 -2.65
C ARG A 59 8.22 19.61 -1.21
N PRO A 60 7.42 20.35 -0.43
CA PRO A 60 7.03 19.99 0.93
C PRO A 60 6.32 18.62 0.99
N ALA A 61 6.58 17.86 2.04
CA ALA A 61 6.05 16.49 2.18
C ALA A 61 4.51 16.43 2.12
N LEU A 62 3.81 17.32 2.84
CA LEU A 62 2.35 17.34 2.84
C LEU A 62 1.77 17.64 1.45
N ALA A 63 2.39 18.55 0.68
CA ALA A 63 1.99 18.84 -0.68
C ALA A 63 2.19 17.63 -1.62
N ALA A 64 3.31 16.91 -1.46
CA ALA A 64 3.61 15.72 -2.24
C ALA A 64 2.65 14.55 -1.91
N ILE A 65 2.29 14.39 -0.63
CA ILE A 65 1.35 13.36 -0.16
C ILE A 65 -0.08 13.67 -0.64
N ALA A 66 -0.49 14.94 -0.56
CA ALA A 66 -1.85 15.36 -0.86
C ALA A 66 -2.21 15.21 -2.33
N ASP A 67 -1.25 15.48 -3.21
CA ASP A 67 -1.51 15.57 -4.64
C ASP A 67 -0.50 14.78 -5.48
N PRO A 68 -0.54 13.44 -5.39
CA PRO A 68 0.37 12.57 -6.13
C PRO A 68 0.08 12.55 -7.65
N GLY A 69 -1.05 13.10 -8.11
CA GLY A 69 -1.44 13.18 -9.52
C GLY A 69 -1.21 14.53 -10.17
N ALA A 70 -0.64 15.52 -9.46
CA ALA A 70 -0.50 16.91 -9.94
C ALA A 70 0.48 17.08 -11.10
N ALA A 71 1.32 16.11 -11.39
CA ALA A 71 2.24 16.19 -12.53
C ALA A 71 1.45 16.17 -13.85
N THR A 72 1.27 17.35 -14.46
CA THR A 72 0.51 17.53 -15.71
C THR A 72 1.39 17.47 -16.96
N GLY A 73 2.70 17.64 -16.81
CA GLY A 73 3.71 17.54 -17.88
C GLY A 73 4.31 16.16 -18.04
N ASP A 74 5.34 16.06 -18.87
CA ASP A 74 6.08 14.81 -19.08
C ASP A 74 6.95 14.42 -17.86
N GLY A 75 7.19 15.38 -16.98
CA GLY A 75 8.06 15.20 -15.81
C GLY A 75 9.54 15.20 -16.17
N PRO A 76 10.44 14.91 -15.20
CA PRO A 76 11.85 14.75 -15.47
C PRO A 76 12.12 13.49 -16.29
N ALA A 77 13.21 13.49 -17.06
CA ALA A 77 13.68 12.27 -17.70
C ALA A 77 13.99 11.21 -16.64
N LEU A 78 13.47 10.02 -16.85
CA LEU A 78 13.70 8.90 -15.95
C LEU A 78 15.08 8.30 -16.22
N ASP A 79 15.95 8.34 -15.22
CA ASP A 79 17.29 7.74 -15.21
C ASP A 79 17.48 6.82 -14.00
N ARG A 80 18.65 6.20 -13.87
CA ARG A 80 18.95 5.36 -12.69
C ARG A 80 18.94 6.13 -11.38
N GLY A 81 19.25 7.42 -11.40
CA GLY A 81 19.25 8.26 -10.20
C GLY A 81 17.83 8.47 -9.66
N VAL A 82 16.88 8.80 -10.54
CA VAL A 82 15.47 8.92 -10.20
C VAL A 82 14.91 7.56 -9.76
N LEU A 83 15.20 6.48 -10.50
CA LEU A 83 14.80 5.12 -10.13
C LEU A 83 15.36 4.69 -8.78
N ALA A 84 16.65 4.92 -8.54
CA ALA A 84 17.31 4.60 -7.28
C ALA A 84 16.62 5.29 -6.10
N ARG A 85 16.28 6.57 -6.25
CA ARG A 85 15.55 7.33 -5.23
C ARG A 85 14.17 6.73 -4.95
N LEU A 86 13.39 6.45 -5.99
CA LEU A 86 12.06 5.87 -5.85
C LEU A 86 12.15 4.49 -5.17
N LEU A 87 13.04 3.61 -5.61
CA LEU A 87 13.20 2.27 -5.07
C LEU A 87 13.74 2.27 -3.63
N TYR A 88 14.76 3.12 -3.35
CA TYR A 88 15.36 3.19 -2.02
C TYR A 88 14.36 3.66 -0.97
N LEU A 89 13.67 4.78 -1.25
CA LEU A 89 12.79 5.42 -0.28
C LEU A 89 11.36 4.85 -0.27
N SER A 90 11.03 3.94 -1.18
CA SER A 90 9.77 3.16 -1.09
C SER A 90 9.96 1.78 -0.49
N ALA A 91 11.02 1.04 -0.87
CA ALA A 91 11.21 -0.36 -0.47
C ALA A 91 12.63 -0.74 -0.04
N GLY A 92 13.59 0.21 -0.07
CA GLY A 92 14.97 -0.03 0.31
C GLY A 92 15.17 -0.22 1.83
N VAL A 93 16.33 -0.76 2.21
CA VAL A 93 16.73 -0.91 3.61
C VAL A 93 17.33 0.42 4.10
N LEU A 94 16.62 1.12 4.98
CA LEU A 94 17.07 2.38 5.57
C LEU A 94 17.92 2.18 6.83
N ARG A 95 17.68 1.11 7.58
CA ARG A 95 18.39 0.82 8.83
C ARG A 95 18.54 -0.67 9.04
N ARG A 96 19.69 -1.05 9.61
CA ARG A 96 19.96 -2.40 10.13
C ARG A 96 20.15 -2.31 11.64
N ALA A 97 19.70 -3.31 12.36
CA ALA A 97 20.00 -3.50 13.78
C ALA A 97 20.53 -4.92 13.98
N THR A 98 21.70 -5.03 14.58
CA THR A 98 22.32 -6.31 14.92
C THR A 98 22.09 -6.61 16.39
N TYR A 99 21.75 -7.84 16.71
CA TYR A 99 21.56 -8.33 18.07
C TYR A 99 22.15 -9.76 18.20
N PRO A 100 22.40 -10.26 19.40
CA PRO A 100 22.83 -11.62 19.58
C PRO A 100 21.82 -12.60 18.94
N GLY A 101 22.26 -13.31 17.88
CA GLY A 101 21.42 -14.26 17.14
C GLY A 101 20.90 -13.79 15.79
N GLY A 102 21.15 -12.55 15.34
CA GLY A 102 20.78 -12.14 13.99
C GLY A 102 20.77 -10.64 13.70
N GLU A 103 20.21 -10.33 12.56
CA GLU A 103 20.02 -8.96 12.09
C GLU A 103 18.54 -8.68 11.83
N MET A 104 18.12 -7.47 12.08
CA MET A 104 16.80 -6.96 11.70
C MET A 104 16.96 -5.81 10.70
N PHE A 105 16.22 -5.91 9.62
CA PHE A 105 16.21 -4.90 8.57
C PHE A 105 14.95 -4.03 8.71
N TYR A 106 15.13 -2.72 8.58
CA TYR A 106 14.02 -1.78 8.56
C TYR A 106 13.98 -1.12 7.20
N ARG A 107 12.92 -1.42 6.42
CA ARG A 107 12.72 -0.83 5.11
C ARG A 107 11.98 0.51 5.20
N ALA A 108 12.01 1.25 4.11
CA ALA A 108 11.44 2.58 3.97
C ALA A 108 9.93 2.63 4.26
N ALA A 109 9.15 1.67 3.79
CA ALA A 109 7.72 1.58 4.10
C ALA A 109 7.45 0.76 5.38
N ALA A 110 6.30 0.99 6.01
CA ALA A 110 5.78 0.11 7.06
C ALA A 110 5.47 -1.26 6.45
N CYS A 111 5.63 -2.32 7.24
CA CYS A 111 5.34 -3.68 6.79
C CYS A 111 4.82 -4.52 7.95
N THR A 112 3.84 -5.34 7.68
CA THR A 112 3.23 -6.25 8.62
C THR A 112 4.27 -7.22 9.18
N GLY A 113 4.50 -7.13 10.49
CA GLY A 113 5.50 -7.95 11.18
C GLY A 113 6.95 -7.75 10.76
N ALA A 114 7.28 -6.75 9.94
CA ALA A 114 8.58 -6.53 9.32
C ALA A 114 9.08 -7.75 8.50
N LEU A 115 8.17 -8.47 7.83
CA LEU A 115 8.45 -9.68 7.05
C LEU A 115 8.78 -9.41 5.59
N TYR A 116 8.46 -8.21 5.08
CA TYR A 116 8.90 -7.67 3.78
C TYR A 116 8.69 -8.61 2.58
N HIS A 117 7.47 -9.10 2.41
CA HIS A 117 7.12 -10.06 1.37
C HIS A 117 6.83 -9.44 0.00
N ILE A 118 6.84 -8.12 -0.11
CA ILE A 118 6.64 -7.42 -1.37
C ILE A 118 7.99 -7.22 -2.05
N ASP A 119 8.09 -7.70 -3.29
CA ASP A 119 9.22 -7.51 -4.18
C ASP A 119 8.86 -6.54 -5.32
N LEU A 120 9.83 -5.81 -5.84
CA LEU A 120 9.64 -4.85 -6.92
C LEU A 120 10.44 -5.27 -8.16
N TYR A 121 9.79 -5.16 -9.33
CA TYR A 121 10.38 -5.43 -10.63
C TYR A 121 10.19 -4.22 -11.54
N LEU A 122 11.24 -3.88 -12.28
CA LEU A 122 11.24 -2.81 -13.25
C LEU A 122 11.18 -3.39 -14.67
N VAL A 123 10.23 -2.90 -15.48
CA VAL A 123 10.18 -3.13 -16.92
C VAL A 123 10.35 -1.79 -17.61
N CYS A 124 11.46 -1.59 -18.33
CA CYS A 124 11.73 -0.31 -18.96
C CYS A 124 12.18 -0.45 -20.42
N GLY A 125 11.89 0.59 -21.20
CA GLY A 125 12.57 0.85 -22.45
C GLY A 125 14.01 1.34 -22.20
N PRO A 126 14.76 1.73 -23.24
CA PRO A 126 16.10 2.28 -23.05
C PRO A 126 16.01 3.60 -22.28
N LEU A 127 16.71 3.70 -21.15
CA LEU A 127 16.90 4.92 -20.38
C LEU A 127 18.34 5.43 -20.63
N ALA A 128 18.64 6.67 -20.21
CA ALA A 128 19.92 7.29 -20.49
C ALA A 128 21.13 6.45 -20.04
N ASP A 129 21.00 5.73 -18.94
CA ASP A 129 22.07 4.99 -18.27
C ASP A 129 21.65 3.57 -17.82
N LEU A 130 20.55 3.06 -18.37
CA LEU A 130 20.08 1.70 -18.14
C LEU A 130 19.45 1.13 -19.43
N ASP A 131 19.97 -0.02 -19.87
CA ASP A 131 19.42 -0.74 -21.03
C ASP A 131 17.95 -1.08 -20.85
N ALA A 132 17.23 -1.25 -21.97
CA ALA A 132 15.90 -1.83 -21.93
C ALA A 132 15.91 -3.25 -21.36
N GLY A 133 14.98 -3.56 -20.47
CA GLY A 133 14.93 -4.87 -19.82
C GLY A 133 13.83 -5.04 -18.80
N VAL A 134 13.81 -6.26 -18.25
CA VAL A 134 13.06 -6.63 -17.04
C VAL A 134 14.08 -6.86 -15.93
N TYR A 135 13.89 -6.19 -14.81
CA TYR A 135 14.83 -6.21 -13.70
C TYR A 135 14.14 -6.51 -12.38
N HIS A 136 14.78 -7.28 -11.51
CA HIS A 136 14.41 -7.41 -10.10
C HIS A 136 15.20 -6.40 -9.26
N PHE A 137 14.54 -5.73 -8.33
CA PHE A 137 15.18 -4.87 -7.34
C PHE A 137 15.60 -5.66 -6.10
N GLY A 138 16.90 -5.74 -5.83
CA GLY A 138 17.47 -6.33 -4.62
C GLY A 138 17.68 -5.30 -3.51
N PRO A 139 16.77 -5.18 -2.52
CA PRO A 139 16.93 -4.19 -1.46
C PRO A 139 18.07 -4.52 -0.48
N HIS A 140 18.53 -5.76 -0.43
CA HIS A 140 19.63 -6.21 0.46
C HIS A 140 20.99 -5.63 0.09
N ASP A 141 21.26 -5.45 -1.20
CA ASP A 141 22.50 -4.90 -1.75
C ASP A 141 22.30 -3.61 -2.54
N PHE A 142 21.06 -3.19 -2.71
CA PHE A 142 20.62 -2.01 -3.42
C PHE A 142 21.06 -2.03 -4.90
N ALA A 143 20.69 -3.08 -5.59
CA ALA A 143 21.05 -3.32 -6.99
C ALA A 143 19.86 -3.82 -7.80
N LEU A 144 19.93 -3.65 -9.11
CA LEU A 144 19.04 -4.31 -10.06
C LEU A 144 19.68 -5.59 -10.58
N ARG A 145 18.87 -6.59 -10.91
CA ARG A 145 19.28 -7.82 -11.58
C ARG A 145 18.45 -8.01 -12.84
N LYS A 146 19.11 -8.08 -13.99
CA LYS A 146 18.44 -8.21 -15.30
C LYS A 146 17.95 -9.64 -15.48
N LEU A 147 16.61 -9.82 -15.55
CA LEU A 147 15.95 -11.09 -15.83
C LEU A 147 15.83 -11.32 -17.34
N ARG A 148 15.41 -10.26 -18.07
CA ARG A 148 15.25 -10.30 -19.52
C ARG A 148 15.90 -9.08 -20.16
N ALA A 149 16.61 -9.27 -21.25
CA ALA A 149 17.14 -8.18 -22.08
C ALA A 149 16.09 -7.75 -23.12
N GLY A 150 16.13 -6.48 -23.50
CA GLY A 150 15.23 -5.90 -24.51
C GLY A 150 13.98 -5.25 -23.90
N ASP A 151 13.27 -4.51 -24.75
CA ASP A 151 12.09 -3.76 -24.32
C ASP A 151 10.85 -4.66 -24.26
N HIS A 152 10.43 -4.99 -23.05
CA HIS A 152 9.26 -5.81 -22.77
C HIS A 152 8.02 -4.98 -22.32
N ARG A 153 8.05 -3.64 -22.42
CA ARG A 153 6.90 -2.80 -22.03
C ARG A 153 5.64 -3.16 -22.82
N GLY A 154 5.78 -3.60 -24.08
CA GLY A 154 4.63 -4.03 -24.89
C GLY A 154 3.85 -5.20 -24.30
N ALA A 155 4.51 -6.11 -23.57
CA ALA A 155 3.83 -7.20 -22.87
C ALA A 155 2.97 -6.66 -21.71
N VAL A 156 3.46 -5.67 -20.96
CA VAL A 156 2.68 -5.03 -19.89
C VAL A 156 1.53 -4.21 -20.47
N VAL A 157 1.74 -3.47 -21.55
CA VAL A 157 0.70 -2.70 -22.24
C VAL A 157 -0.43 -3.61 -22.72
N GLN A 158 -0.08 -4.75 -23.31
CA GLN A 158 -1.07 -5.76 -23.74
C GLN A 158 -1.82 -6.32 -22.52
N ALA A 159 -1.11 -6.74 -21.48
CA ALA A 159 -1.71 -7.33 -20.28
C ALA A 159 -2.65 -6.35 -19.55
N THR A 160 -2.37 -5.02 -19.60
CA THR A 160 -3.22 -3.99 -18.98
C THR A 160 -4.36 -3.51 -19.88
N GLY A 161 -4.71 -4.25 -20.94
CA GLY A 161 -5.79 -3.85 -21.86
C GLY A 161 -5.49 -2.50 -22.57
N ARG A 162 -4.21 -2.18 -22.78
CA ARG A 162 -3.72 -0.93 -23.38
C ARG A 162 -4.08 0.33 -22.59
N GLU A 163 -4.03 0.22 -21.26
CA GLU A 163 -4.23 1.39 -20.37
C GLU A 163 -3.28 2.53 -20.81
N PRO A 164 -3.80 3.74 -21.02
CA PRO A 164 -3.00 4.83 -21.64
C PRO A 164 -1.72 5.19 -20.87
N ALA A 165 -1.74 5.11 -19.54
CA ALA A 165 -0.55 5.41 -18.73
C ALA A 165 0.57 4.38 -18.95
N THR A 166 0.25 3.10 -19.11
CA THR A 166 1.25 2.05 -19.40
C THR A 166 1.84 2.21 -20.80
N ALA A 167 1.01 2.61 -21.77
CA ALA A 167 1.46 2.85 -23.13
C ALA A 167 2.37 4.06 -23.29
N ALA A 168 2.20 5.09 -22.43
CA ALA A 168 3.00 6.32 -22.46
C ALA A 168 4.26 6.28 -21.59
N ALA A 169 4.35 5.33 -20.66
CA ALA A 169 5.41 5.28 -19.66
C ALA A 169 6.74 4.78 -20.23
N PRO A 170 7.88 5.46 -19.96
CA PRO A 170 9.21 4.94 -20.23
C PRO A 170 9.58 3.75 -19.36
N ALA A 171 8.95 3.62 -18.17
CA ALA A 171 9.18 2.52 -17.25
C ALA A 171 7.91 2.14 -16.48
N LEU A 172 7.81 0.86 -16.15
CA LEU A 172 6.71 0.23 -15.44
C LEU A 172 7.27 -0.53 -14.24
N LEU A 173 6.80 -0.22 -13.05
CA LEU A 173 7.21 -0.92 -11.83
C LEU A 173 6.11 -1.91 -11.45
N LEU A 174 6.43 -3.21 -11.42
CA LEU A 174 5.53 -4.26 -10.99
C LEU A 174 5.84 -4.60 -9.54
N PHE A 175 4.82 -4.78 -8.72
CA PHE A 175 4.97 -5.26 -7.36
C PHE A 175 4.32 -6.62 -7.20
N THR A 176 5.05 -7.51 -6.51
CA THR A 176 4.68 -8.91 -6.32
C THR A 176 4.68 -9.27 -4.85
N SER A 177 4.10 -10.40 -4.49
CA SER A 177 4.19 -10.94 -3.13
C SER A 177 4.60 -12.40 -3.14
N THR A 178 5.70 -12.71 -2.43
CA THR A 178 6.04 -14.08 -2.04
C THR A 178 5.23 -14.46 -0.81
N PHE A 179 4.21 -15.28 -0.97
CA PHE A 179 3.19 -15.55 0.06
C PHE A 179 3.78 -16.05 1.36
N TRP A 180 4.72 -17.02 1.29
CA TRP A 180 5.30 -17.66 2.47
C TRP A 180 5.97 -16.68 3.43
N ARG A 181 6.61 -15.62 2.94
CA ARG A 181 7.26 -14.65 3.83
C ARG A 181 6.30 -14.01 4.83
N ASN A 182 5.03 -13.87 4.50
CA ASN A 182 4.04 -13.29 5.40
C ASN A 182 3.15 -14.36 6.03
N SER A 183 2.76 -15.40 5.27
CA SER A 183 1.89 -16.46 5.75
C SER A 183 2.55 -17.34 6.82
N TRP A 184 3.87 -17.37 6.92
CA TRP A 184 4.59 -17.97 8.03
C TRP A 184 4.08 -17.50 9.39
N LYS A 185 3.73 -16.23 9.50
CA LYS A 185 3.23 -15.62 10.74
C LYS A 185 1.71 -15.45 10.75
N TYR A 186 1.13 -15.11 9.61
CA TYR A 186 -0.26 -14.65 9.54
C TYR A 186 -1.18 -15.62 8.81
N GLN A 187 -0.69 -16.80 8.46
CA GLN A 187 -1.46 -17.86 7.82
C GLN A 187 -2.25 -17.32 6.59
N ALA A 188 -3.49 -17.76 6.40
CA ALA A 188 -4.32 -17.34 5.27
C ALA A 188 -4.62 -15.83 5.24
N ARG A 189 -4.60 -15.13 6.40
CA ARG A 189 -4.82 -13.67 6.45
C ARG A 189 -3.73 -12.89 5.71
N ALA A 190 -2.58 -13.49 5.43
CA ALA A 190 -1.47 -12.89 4.70
C ALA A 190 -1.85 -12.34 3.31
N TYR A 191 -2.92 -12.83 2.65
CA TYR A 191 -3.36 -12.26 1.39
C TYR A 191 -3.92 -10.84 1.53
N ARG A 192 -4.52 -10.47 2.68
CA ARG A 192 -4.87 -9.07 2.97
C ARG A 192 -3.61 -8.21 3.07
N HIS A 193 -2.57 -8.75 3.70
CA HIS A 193 -1.30 -8.06 3.88
C HIS A 193 -0.56 -7.81 2.56
N CYS A 194 -0.83 -8.60 1.51
CA CYS A 194 -0.31 -8.31 0.16
C CYS A 194 -0.69 -6.90 -0.29
N PHE A 195 -1.91 -6.47 -0.02
CA PHE A 195 -2.40 -5.13 -0.39
C PHE A 195 -2.04 -4.07 0.65
N TRP A 196 -2.01 -4.44 1.93
CA TRP A 196 -1.61 -3.54 3.02
C TRP A 196 -0.16 -3.09 2.88
N ASP A 197 0.75 -4.03 2.72
CA ASP A 197 2.17 -3.73 2.64
C ASP A 197 2.54 -3.10 1.28
N SER A 198 1.88 -3.50 0.19
CA SER A 198 1.99 -2.80 -1.10
C SER A 198 1.50 -1.36 -1.00
N GLY A 199 0.38 -1.12 -0.33
CA GLY A 199 -0.19 0.22 -0.16
C GLY A 199 0.75 1.17 0.57
N THR A 200 1.41 0.71 1.64
CA THR A 200 2.40 1.55 2.35
C THR A 200 3.65 1.85 1.52
N ILE A 201 4.10 0.90 0.68
CA ILE A 201 5.17 1.13 -0.31
C ILE A 201 4.72 2.15 -1.35
N LEU A 202 3.51 2.01 -1.88
CA LEU A 202 2.96 2.90 -2.89
C LEU A 202 2.71 4.31 -2.36
N ALA A 203 2.35 4.48 -1.10
CA ALA A 203 2.24 5.80 -0.48
C ALA A 203 3.58 6.56 -0.52
N ASN A 204 4.68 5.88 -0.21
CA ASN A 204 6.02 6.45 -0.34
C ASN A 204 6.35 6.74 -1.81
N LEU A 205 6.15 5.76 -2.70
CA LEU A 205 6.47 5.87 -4.13
C LEU A 205 5.74 7.04 -4.80
N LEU A 206 4.43 7.12 -4.62
CA LEU A 206 3.59 8.16 -5.21
C LEU A 206 3.95 9.55 -4.67
N GLY A 207 4.20 9.67 -3.36
CA GLY A 207 4.65 10.93 -2.77
C GLY A 207 6.04 11.36 -3.29
N LEU A 208 6.97 10.41 -3.45
CA LEU A 208 8.29 10.68 -4.03
C LEU A 208 8.20 11.09 -5.50
N ALA A 209 7.38 10.39 -6.29
CA ALA A 209 7.13 10.74 -7.69
C ALA A 209 6.56 12.15 -7.81
N ALA A 210 5.55 12.48 -6.97
CA ALA A 210 4.98 13.83 -6.90
C ALA A 210 6.01 14.90 -6.50
N ALA A 211 6.92 14.56 -5.59
CA ALA A 211 7.95 15.51 -5.15
C ALA A 211 8.95 15.88 -6.25
N VAL A 212 9.17 15.00 -7.23
CA VAL A 212 9.98 15.26 -8.43
C VAL A 212 9.16 15.55 -9.68
N GLU A 213 7.87 15.77 -9.53
CA GLU A 213 6.95 16.04 -10.66
C GLU A 213 6.93 14.93 -11.72
N LEU A 214 7.24 13.70 -11.32
CA LEU A 214 7.16 12.53 -12.19
C LEU A 214 5.73 11.97 -12.19
N PRO A 215 5.05 11.91 -13.35
CA PRO A 215 3.75 11.25 -13.44
C PRO A 215 3.84 9.80 -12.96
N ALA A 216 2.91 9.38 -12.10
CA ALA A 216 2.82 8.02 -11.63
C ALA A 216 1.36 7.58 -11.52
N ARG A 217 1.04 6.36 -11.98
CA ARG A 217 -0.32 5.82 -11.93
C ARG A 217 -0.32 4.35 -11.56
N VAL A 218 -1.14 3.98 -10.59
CA VAL A 218 -1.33 2.59 -10.14
C VAL A 218 -2.36 1.90 -11.01
N ILE A 219 -2.06 0.69 -11.47
CA ILE A 219 -2.91 -0.12 -12.34
C ILE A 219 -3.13 -1.48 -11.69
N LEU A 220 -4.39 -1.84 -11.47
CA LEU A 220 -4.83 -3.15 -10.99
C LEU A 220 -5.59 -3.94 -12.06
N GLY A 221 -6.03 -3.33 -13.16
CA GLY A 221 -6.65 -3.99 -14.31
C GLY A 221 -5.60 -4.58 -15.23
N PHE A 222 -5.23 -5.85 -15.05
CA PHE A 222 -4.26 -6.55 -15.88
C PHE A 222 -4.50 -8.05 -15.89
N VAL A 223 -4.04 -8.72 -16.95
CA VAL A 223 -4.05 -10.20 -17.08
C VAL A 223 -2.94 -10.76 -16.18
N ASP A 224 -3.34 -11.48 -15.13
CA ASP A 224 -2.41 -11.92 -14.08
C ASP A 224 -1.36 -12.90 -14.63
N ASP A 225 -1.74 -13.88 -15.43
CA ASP A 225 -0.84 -14.89 -15.99
C ASP A 225 0.19 -14.30 -16.96
N ASP A 226 -0.16 -13.24 -17.70
CA ASP A 226 0.77 -12.61 -18.63
C ASP A 226 1.91 -11.91 -17.87
N LEU A 227 1.58 -11.21 -16.78
CA LEU A 227 2.61 -10.54 -15.94
C LEU A 227 3.41 -11.54 -15.11
N ASN A 228 2.78 -12.61 -14.61
CA ASN A 228 3.51 -13.68 -13.93
C ASN A 228 4.51 -14.38 -14.89
N ARG A 229 4.13 -14.64 -16.15
CA ARG A 229 5.05 -15.17 -17.18
C ARG A 229 6.17 -14.20 -17.55
N LEU A 230 5.86 -12.89 -17.62
CA LEU A 230 6.86 -11.87 -17.90
C LEU A 230 7.99 -11.91 -16.85
N LEU A 231 7.63 -12.09 -15.59
CA LEU A 231 8.54 -12.13 -14.45
C LEU A 231 9.07 -13.54 -14.11
N ASP A 232 8.61 -14.57 -14.83
CA ASP A 232 8.95 -15.99 -14.60
C ASP A 232 8.60 -16.45 -13.18
N LEU A 233 7.41 -16.10 -12.71
CA LEU A 233 6.92 -16.43 -11.36
C LEU A 233 6.18 -17.78 -11.34
N ASP A 234 6.29 -18.49 -10.22
CA ASP A 234 5.42 -19.61 -9.86
C ASP A 234 4.19 -19.08 -9.11
N PRO A 235 2.98 -19.04 -9.72
CA PRO A 235 1.79 -18.47 -9.09
C PRO A 235 1.33 -19.19 -7.82
N ALA A 236 1.84 -20.39 -7.55
CA ALA A 236 1.59 -21.08 -6.29
C ALA A 236 2.34 -20.44 -5.11
N ARG A 237 3.40 -19.69 -5.38
CA ARG A 237 4.32 -19.14 -4.38
C ARG A 237 4.43 -17.62 -4.40
N GLU A 238 4.40 -17.03 -5.60
CA GLU A 238 4.56 -15.59 -5.82
C GLU A 238 3.71 -15.13 -7.00
N VAL A 239 3.04 -13.99 -6.84
CA VAL A 239 2.16 -13.43 -7.85
C VAL A 239 2.36 -11.93 -8.01
N THR A 240 2.08 -11.43 -9.21
CA THR A 240 1.98 -9.99 -9.47
C THR A 240 0.69 -9.45 -8.84
N LEU A 241 0.83 -8.34 -8.09
CA LEU A 241 -0.28 -7.68 -7.41
C LEU A 241 -0.75 -6.41 -8.12
N GLY A 242 0.14 -5.74 -8.86
CA GLY A 242 -0.18 -4.52 -9.58
C GLY A 242 1.01 -3.95 -10.33
N VAL A 243 0.73 -2.88 -11.07
CA VAL A 243 1.68 -2.14 -11.90
C VAL A 243 1.64 -0.66 -11.51
N VAL A 244 2.77 0.03 -11.56
CA VAL A 244 2.85 1.48 -11.52
C VAL A 244 3.51 1.98 -12.80
N ALA A 245 2.78 2.74 -13.59
CA ALA A 245 3.34 3.46 -14.73
C ALA A 245 4.10 4.68 -14.23
N LEU A 246 5.37 4.84 -14.64
CA LEU A 246 6.27 5.91 -14.21
C LEU A 246 6.71 6.78 -15.39
N GLY A 247 6.42 8.07 -15.32
CA GLY A 247 6.74 9.06 -16.35
C GLY A 247 5.80 9.03 -17.56
N ARG A 248 6.07 9.91 -18.50
CA ARG A 248 5.40 10.03 -19.82
C ARG A 248 6.43 10.40 -20.88
N GLY A 249 6.04 10.35 -22.15
CA GLY A 249 6.88 10.84 -23.24
C GLY A 249 8.00 9.91 -23.67
N GLY A 250 8.01 8.65 -23.24
CA GLY A 250 8.93 7.64 -23.75
C GLY A 250 8.64 7.25 -25.19
N ALA A 251 9.63 6.64 -25.89
CA ALA A 251 9.37 6.01 -27.17
C ALA A 251 8.23 4.98 -27.06
N PRO A 252 7.35 4.87 -28.06
CA PRO A 252 6.27 3.88 -28.02
C PRO A 252 6.82 2.49 -27.73
N PRO A 253 6.16 1.71 -26.84
CA PRO A 253 6.57 0.33 -26.57
C PRO A 253 6.49 -0.51 -27.85
N PRO A 254 7.45 -1.43 -28.09
CA PRO A 254 7.34 -2.38 -29.20
C PRO A 254 6.18 -3.35 -28.98
N ALA A 255 5.83 -4.12 -30.01
CA ALA A 255 4.90 -5.23 -29.85
C ALA A 255 5.40 -6.20 -28.76
N ALA A 256 4.46 -6.84 -28.05
CA ALA A 256 4.81 -7.80 -27.01
C ALA A 256 5.65 -8.97 -27.59
N PRO A 257 6.89 -9.17 -27.10
CA PRO A 257 7.73 -10.25 -27.57
C PRO A 257 7.28 -11.59 -26.96
N PRO A 258 7.70 -12.73 -27.52
CA PRO A 258 7.52 -14.03 -26.87
C PRO A 258 8.17 -14.06 -25.48
N LEU A 259 7.51 -14.73 -24.54
CA LEU A 259 7.96 -14.84 -23.14
C LEU A 259 8.30 -16.31 -22.81
N PRO A 260 9.44 -16.85 -23.28
CA PRO A 260 9.86 -18.18 -22.88
C PRO A 260 10.19 -18.20 -21.38
N PRO A 261 10.02 -19.34 -20.68
CA PRO A 261 10.46 -19.54 -19.32
C PRO A 261 11.97 -19.23 -19.21
N LEU A 262 12.37 -18.60 -18.11
CA LEU A 262 13.77 -18.27 -17.84
C LEU A 262 14.49 -19.34 -17.02
N GLY A 263 13.75 -20.03 -16.13
CA GLY A 263 14.32 -21.03 -15.23
C GLY A 263 15.37 -20.48 -14.28
N LEU A 264 15.24 -19.21 -13.86
CA LEU A 264 16.21 -18.55 -13.01
C LEU A 264 16.16 -19.10 -11.58
N ALA A 265 17.30 -19.51 -11.06
CA ALA A 265 17.43 -19.96 -9.70
C ALA A 265 17.25 -18.79 -8.71
N THR A 266 16.49 -19.05 -7.65
CA THR A 266 16.39 -18.14 -6.49
C THR A 266 16.76 -18.89 -5.21
N LEU A 267 17.34 -18.18 -4.24
CA LEU A 267 17.54 -18.77 -2.93
C LEU A 267 16.16 -19.09 -2.30
N PRO A 268 15.94 -20.32 -1.80
CA PRO A 268 14.66 -20.68 -1.18
C PRO A 268 14.39 -19.75 0.01
N PRO A 269 13.15 -19.32 0.22
CA PRO A 269 12.81 -18.44 1.33
C PRO A 269 13.09 -19.08 2.69
N SER A 270 12.92 -20.38 2.81
CA SER A 270 13.25 -21.18 4.01
C SER A 270 13.47 -22.64 3.63
N ALA A 271 13.87 -23.47 4.60
CA ALA A 271 14.08 -24.91 4.39
C ALA A 271 12.77 -25.65 4.04
N ARG A 272 11.64 -25.16 4.50
CA ARG A 272 10.30 -25.68 4.22
C ARG A 272 9.29 -24.53 4.19
N GLU A 273 8.30 -24.63 3.33
CA GLU A 273 7.17 -23.70 3.25
C GLU A 273 5.87 -24.41 3.62
N VAL A 274 4.94 -23.70 4.22
CA VAL A 274 3.59 -24.20 4.51
C VAL A 274 2.62 -23.51 3.56
N ASP A 275 1.87 -24.31 2.80
CA ASP A 275 0.85 -23.78 1.89
C ASP A 275 -0.45 -23.44 2.64
N TYR A 276 -1.03 -22.31 2.29
CA TYR A 276 -2.34 -21.89 2.74
C TYR A 276 -3.27 -21.72 1.52
N PRO A 277 -4.00 -22.78 1.12
CA PRO A 277 -4.79 -22.81 -0.13
C PRO A 277 -5.74 -21.62 -0.30
N ALA A 278 -6.29 -21.10 0.79
CA ALA A 278 -7.19 -19.95 0.75
C ALA A 278 -6.56 -18.68 0.12
N ILE A 279 -5.23 -18.53 0.19
CA ILE A 279 -4.50 -17.43 -0.46
C ILE A 279 -4.56 -17.60 -1.98
N ARG A 280 -4.22 -18.80 -2.46
CA ARG A 280 -4.19 -19.13 -3.90
C ARG A 280 -5.59 -19.12 -4.49
N GLU A 281 -6.57 -19.64 -3.78
CA GLU A 281 -7.98 -19.62 -4.16
C GLU A 281 -8.47 -18.19 -4.36
N ALA A 282 -8.29 -17.32 -3.35
CA ALA A 282 -8.70 -15.92 -3.42
C ALA A 282 -7.99 -15.16 -4.54
N HIS A 283 -6.69 -15.46 -4.77
CA HIS A 283 -5.95 -14.87 -5.88
C HIS A 283 -6.53 -15.33 -7.22
N ALA A 284 -6.66 -16.64 -7.46
CA ALA A 284 -7.13 -17.20 -8.71
C ALA A 284 -8.56 -16.75 -9.07
N GLU A 285 -9.46 -16.69 -8.08
CA GLU A 285 -10.83 -16.20 -8.26
C GLU A 285 -10.93 -14.70 -8.62
N SER A 286 -9.87 -13.93 -8.38
CA SER A 286 -9.78 -12.49 -8.68
C SER A 286 -8.86 -12.16 -9.87
N CYS A 287 -8.37 -13.16 -10.61
CA CYS A 287 -7.57 -12.96 -11.82
C CYS A 287 -8.42 -12.52 -13.01
N LEU A 288 -7.86 -11.60 -13.81
CA LEU A 288 -8.35 -11.31 -15.16
C LEU A 288 -7.56 -12.18 -16.14
N THR A 289 -8.24 -12.65 -17.19
CA THR A 289 -7.71 -13.68 -18.06
C THR A 289 -7.47 -13.20 -19.49
N THR A 290 -8.09 -12.06 -19.87
CA THR A 290 -7.92 -11.48 -21.20
C THR A 290 -7.66 -9.97 -21.14
N PRO A 291 -6.96 -9.41 -22.14
CA PRO A 291 -6.78 -7.96 -22.23
C PRO A 291 -8.11 -7.16 -22.30
N ASP A 292 -9.14 -7.74 -22.89
CA ASP A 292 -10.47 -7.10 -22.96
C ASP A 292 -11.14 -7.05 -21.59
N GLU A 293 -11.01 -8.09 -20.77
CA GLU A 293 -11.43 -8.06 -19.36
C GLU A 293 -10.66 -6.97 -18.59
N ALA A 294 -9.34 -6.88 -18.79
CA ALA A 294 -8.54 -5.84 -18.16
C ALA A 294 -8.99 -4.44 -18.58
N ALA A 295 -9.23 -4.21 -19.86
CA ALA A 295 -9.73 -2.93 -20.38
C ALA A 295 -11.13 -2.57 -19.83
N ALA A 296 -12.03 -3.54 -19.72
CA ALA A 296 -13.38 -3.33 -19.18
C ALA A 296 -13.40 -3.12 -17.65
N TRP A 297 -12.38 -3.61 -16.97
CA TRP A 297 -12.27 -3.52 -15.50
C TRP A 297 -11.97 -2.10 -15.02
N HIS A 298 -11.24 -1.29 -15.79
CA HIS A 298 -10.90 0.09 -15.42
C HIS A 298 -12.15 0.95 -15.15
N GLY A 299 -12.04 1.91 -14.24
CA GLY A 299 -13.12 2.83 -13.93
C GLY A 299 -13.18 3.22 -12.46
N SER A 300 -14.34 3.67 -12.00
CA SER A 300 -14.56 4.03 -10.60
C SER A 300 -15.87 3.45 -10.08
N ALA A 301 -15.91 3.17 -8.77
CA ALA A 301 -17.17 2.96 -8.09
C ALA A 301 -17.88 4.32 -7.89
N ALA A 302 -19.22 4.33 -7.97
CA ALA A 302 -19.98 5.55 -7.71
C ALA A 302 -19.82 5.98 -6.24
N PRO A 303 -19.69 7.29 -5.94
CA PRO A 303 -19.58 7.77 -4.57
C PRO A 303 -20.87 7.50 -3.79
N SER A 304 -20.76 7.35 -2.46
CA SER A 304 -21.93 7.33 -1.58
C SER A 304 -22.44 8.75 -1.35
N PRO A 305 -23.74 9.00 -1.45
CA PRO A 305 -24.32 10.27 -1.00
C PRO A 305 -24.40 10.26 0.52
N ASP A 306 -23.93 11.31 1.17
CA ASP A 306 -24.22 11.58 2.58
C ASP A 306 -24.33 13.11 2.77
N GLU A 307 -25.38 13.57 3.45
CA GLU A 307 -25.68 14.99 3.63
C GLU A 307 -25.68 15.44 5.11
N ALA A 308 -25.13 14.64 6.00
CA ALA A 308 -25.13 14.96 7.43
C ALA A 308 -24.32 16.24 7.74
N ALA A 309 -24.80 17.03 8.69
CA ALA A 309 -24.07 18.20 9.19
C ALA A 309 -22.77 17.77 9.88
N GLY A 310 -21.71 18.54 9.72
CA GLY A 310 -20.39 18.23 10.29
C GLY A 310 -19.57 19.45 10.67
N LEU A 311 -18.50 19.22 11.40
CA LEU A 311 -17.51 20.23 11.75
C LEU A 311 -16.57 20.45 10.56
N SER A 312 -16.54 21.68 10.03
CA SER A 312 -15.61 22.04 8.95
C SER A 312 -14.18 22.02 9.45
N LEU A 313 -13.28 21.46 8.63
CA LEU A 313 -11.85 21.48 8.90
C LEU A 313 -11.27 22.89 8.71
N GLY A 314 -10.14 23.17 9.35
CA GLY A 314 -9.36 24.39 9.18
C GLY A 314 -8.89 24.59 7.72
N PRO A 315 -8.36 25.76 7.36
CA PRO A 315 -7.89 26.02 6.00
C PRO A 315 -6.77 25.06 5.61
N TRP A 316 -6.76 24.63 4.34
CA TRP A 316 -5.67 23.82 3.82
C TRP A 316 -4.42 24.68 3.61
N ASN A 317 -3.34 24.31 4.27
CA ASN A 317 -2.02 24.88 4.04
C ASN A 317 -0.99 23.75 3.93
N ALA A 318 -0.58 23.43 2.71
CA ALA A 318 0.42 22.38 2.46
C ALA A 318 1.83 22.78 2.91
N ASP A 319 2.08 24.09 3.00
CA ASP A 319 3.41 24.64 3.31
C ASP A 319 3.67 24.79 4.81
N VAL A 320 2.68 24.44 5.65
CA VAL A 320 2.83 24.46 7.11
C VAL A 320 4.00 23.60 7.59
N VAL A 321 4.45 22.65 6.77
CA VAL A 321 5.62 21.79 7.02
C VAL A 321 6.55 21.86 5.80
N ALA A 322 7.65 22.57 5.96
CA ALA A 322 8.66 22.72 4.90
C ALA A 322 9.54 21.47 4.67
N ALA A 323 9.45 20.43 5.53
CA ALA A 323 10.31 19.26 5.43
C ALA A 323 10.05 18.49 4.12
N PRO A 324 11.13 18.16 3.33
CA PRO A 324 11.02 17.29 2.16
C PRO A 324 10.52 15.89 2.53
N ILE A 325 9.83 15.23 1.59
CA ILE A 325 9.28 13.88 1.83
C ILE A 325 10.36 12.85 2.17
N GLU A 326 11.57 12.98 1.62
CA GLU A 326 12.68 12.09 1.92
C GLU A 326 13.08 12.15 3.39
N THR A 327 13.13 13.36 3.96
CA THR A 327 13.40 13.56 5.40
C THR A 327 12.31 12.92 6.24
N VAL A 328 11.06 13.02 5.83
CA VAL A 328 9.92 12.41 6.51
C VAL A 328 10.03 10.88 6.46
N ILE A 329 10.33 10.29 5.30
CA ILE A 329 10.50 8.84 5.13
C ILE A 329 11.64 8.31 6.01
N HIS A 330 12.78 9.01 6.07
CA HIS A 330 13.90 8.61 6.93
C HIS A 330 13.56 8.64 8.43
N ARG A 331 12.71 9.57 8.86
CA ARG A 331 12.23 9.67 10.25
C ARG A 331 11.14 8.67 10.58
N ARG A 332 10.38 8.23 9.58
CA ARG A 332 9.23 7.37 9.77
C ARG A 332 9.62 6.06 10.48
N GLY A 333 8.85 5.74 11.48
CA GLY A 333 8.89 4.46 12.19
C GLY A 333 7.46 4.01 12.52
N SER A 334 7.32 2.84 13.14
CA SER A 334 6.07 2.46 13.79
C SER A 334 6.18 2.85 15.26
N MET A 335 5.30 3.74 15.72
CA MET A 335 5.29 4.24 17.10
C MET A 335 5.06 3.09 18.08
N ARG A 336 5.74 3.13 19.22
CA ARG A 336 5.62 2.11 20.27
C ARG A 336 5.02 2.66 21.56
N ALA A 337 4.93 3.98 21.70
CA ALA A 337 4.28 4.64 22.82
C ALA A 337 3.81 6.04 22.40
N PHE A 338 2.57 6.35 22.66
CA PHE A 338 2.00 7.69 22.50
C PHE A 338 2.06 8.44 23.84
N SER A 339 2.12 9.79 23.79
CA SER A 339 1.88 10.64 24.93
C SER A 339 0.38 10.91 25.11
N ASP A 340 0.01 11.50 26.24
CA ASP A 340 -1.38 11.90 26.49
C ASP A 340 -1.71 13.31 25.93
N GLU A 341 -0.74 13.95 25.23
CA GLU A 341 -0.94 15.26 24.60
C GLU A 341 -1.96 15.16 23.45
N PRO A 342 -2.82 16.18 23.28
CA PRO A 342 -3.78 16.21 22.18
C PRO A 342 -3.08 16.50 20.85
N LEU A 343 -3.76 16.14 19.76
CA LEU A 343 -3.48 16.64 18.41
C LEU A 343 -3.97 18.10 18.30
N GLY A 344 -3.17 18.96 17.69
CA GLY A 344 -3.69 20.28 17.29
C GLY A 344 -4.77 20.15 16.21
N PHE A 345 -5.78 21.03 16.23
CA PHE A 345 -6.84 21.07 15.23
C PHE A 345 -6.31 21.19 13.80
N ASP A 346 -5.30 22.06 13.59
CA ASP A 346 -4.66 22.27 12.29
C ASP A 346 -3.87 21.03 11.84
N GLN A 347 -3.25 20.29 12.79
CA GLN A 347 -2.58 19.03 12.47
C GLN A 347 -3.59 17.96 11.99
N LEU A 348 -4.72 17.82 12.69
CA LEU A 348 -5.78 16.89 12.26
C LEU A 348 -6.35 17.27 10.91
N SER A 349 -6.65 18.56 10.72
CA SER A 349 -7.17 19.10 9.44
C SER A 349 -6.21 18.84 8.28
N ALA A 350 -4.93 19.15 8.46
CA ALA A 350 -3.90 18.94 7.46
C ALA A 350 -3.69 17.44 7.15
N LEU A 351 -3.69 16.59 8.18
CA LEU A 351 -3.56 15.14 8.04
C LEU A 351 -4.69 14.56 7.20
N LEU A 352 -5.94 14.79 7.58
CA LEU A 352 -7.10 14.22 6.89
C LEU A 352 -7.14 14.67 5.43
N ARG A 353 -6.92 15.95 5.15
CA ARG A 353 -6.88 16.47 3.77
C ARG A 353 -5.72 15.92 2.96
N ALA A 354 -4.51 15.81 3.53
CA ALA A 354 -3.38 15.23 2.81
C ALA A 354 -3.63 13.77 2.42
N VAL A 355 -4.29 13.00 3.29
CA VAL A 355 -4.53 11.58 3.11
C VAL A 355 -5.60 11.31 2.06
N THR A 356 -6.70 12.09 2.05
CA THR A 356 -7.94 11.75 1.35
C THR A 356 -8.13 12.46 0.00
N ARG A 357 -7.14 13.21 -0.51
CA ARG A 357 -7.23 13.90 -1.81
C ARG A 357 -7.10 13.00 -3.04
N GLY A 358 -7.13 11.70 -2.84
CA GLY A 358 -7.18 10.70 -3.90
C GLY A 358 -5.84 10.04 -4.21
N ILE A 359 -5.94 9.07 -5.10
CA ILE A 359 -4.84 8.22 -5.57
C ILE A 359 -4.91 8.16 -7.09
N PRO A 360 -3.82 8.38 -7.82
CA PRO A 360 -3.79 8.21 -9.27
C PRO A 360 -3.82 6.71 -9.60
N ALA A 361 -5.01 6.15 -9.78
CA ALA A 361 -5.21 4.74 -10.05
C ALA A 361 -6.26 4.50 -11.14
N ASP A 362 -6.31 3.27 -11.67
CA ASP A 362 -7.25 2.86 -12.70
C ASP A 362 -8.62 2.43 -12.14
N PHE A 363 -8.74 2.30 -10.83
CA PHE A 363 -9.95 1.90 -10.11
C PHE A 363 -10.63 3.04 -9.34
N THR A 364 -10.09 4.25 -9.42
CA THR A 364 -10.66 5.46 -8.80
C THR A 364 -10.68 6.63 -9.78
N ALA A 365 -11.78 7.39 -9.80
CA ALA A 365 -11.81 8.70 -10.46
C ALA A 365 -11.27 9.79 -9.51
N PRO A 366 -10.84 10.93 -10.03
CA PRO A 366 -10.46 12.06 -9.19
C PRO A 366 -11.56 12.42 -8.18
N GLY A 367 -11.21 12.48 -6.89
CA GLY A 367 -12.15 12.78 -5.79
C GLY A 367 -13.07 11.62 -5.38
N ALA A 368 -13.00 10.46 -6.05
CA ALA A 368 -13.69 9.24 -5.62
C ALA A 368 -12.81 8.37 -4.74
N ALA A 369 -13.44 7.53 -3.91
CA ALA A 369 -12.78 6.52 -3.09
C ALA A 369 -13.69 5.32 -2.87
N LEU A 370 -13.07 4.18 -2.54
CA LEU A 370 -13.76 2.94 -2.16
C LEU A 370 -14.01 2.90 -0.65
N SER A 371 -13.14 3.55 0.13
CA SER A 371 -13.16 3.52 1.59
C SER A 371 -13.44 4.89 2.18
N ASP A 372 -14.16 4.91 3.29
CA ASP A 372 -14.40 6.12 4.10
C ASP A 372 -13.58 6.05 5.39
N PRO A 373 -12.94 7.17 5.81
CA PRO A 373 -12.22 7.23 7.08
C PRO A 373 -13.20 7.41 8.25
N TYR A 374 -13.24 6.43 9.14
CA TYR A 374 -13.92 6.47 10.44
C TYR A 374 -12.91 6.72 11.54
N LEU A 375 -13.22 7.60 12.47
CA LEU A 375 -12.29 8.07 13.46
C LEU A 375 -12.80 7.82 14.89
N ILE A 376 -11.90 7.37 15.77
CA ILE A 376 -12.02 7.55 17.20
C ILE A 376 -11.07 8.68 17.58
N VAL A 377 -11.62 9.85 17.92
CA VAL A 377 -10.87 11.01 18.40
C VAL A 377 -10.86 10.94 19.91
N ASN A 378 -9.72 10.59 20.50
CA ASN A 378 -9.53 10.51 21.94
C ASN A 378 -9.03 11.83 22.55
N ALA A 379 -8.23 12.61 21.78
CA ALA A 379 -7.71 13.89 22.21
C ALA A 379 -7.30 14.73 20.99
N ALA A 380 -8.05 15.80 20.71
CA ALA A 380 -7.71 16.81 19.71
C ALA A 380 -8.21 18.17 20.14
N ASP A 381 -7.39 19.21 19.95
CA ASP A 381 -7.76 20.57 20.33
C ASP A 381 -8.98 21.04 19.51
N GLY A 382 -9.95 21.62 20.20
CA GLY A 382 -11.16 22.16 19.57
C GLY A 382 -12.14 21.11 19.02
N ILE A 383 -11.90 19.81 19.27
CA ILE A 383 -12.79 18.72 18.87
C ILE A 383 -13.20 17.92 20.10
N GLU A 384 -14.50 17.73 20.28
CA GLU A 384 -15.01 16.90 21.36
C GLU A 384 -14.56 15.44 21.18
N PRO A 385 -14.06 14.77 22.23
CA PRO A 385 -13.78 13.35 22.15
C PRO A 385 -15.02 12.56 21.70
N GLY A 386 -14.82 11.66 20.73
CA GLY A 386 -15.93 10.97 20.13
C GLY A 386 -15.57 10.10 18.94
N THR A 387 -16.61 9.60 18.27
CA THR A 387 -16.47 8.92 16.98
C THR A 387 -17.01 9.78 15.86
N TYR A 388 -16.33 9.71 14.73
CA TYR A 388 -16.63 10.54 13.57
C TYR A 388 -16.46 9.74 12.28
N VAL A 389 -17.11 10.22 11.20
CA VAL A 389 -16.75 9.86 9.83
C VAL A 389 -16.29 11.12 9.10
N PHE A 390 -15.24 11.00 8.30
CA PHE A 390 -14.76 12.14 7.51
C PHE A 390 -15.38 12.12 6.12
N ASP A 391 -16.22 13.11 5.82
CA ASP A 391 -16.72 13.37 4.47
C ASP A 391 -15.68 14.16 3.67
N ARG A 392 -14.91 13.43 2.84
CA ARG A 392 -13.84 14.01 2.03
C ARG A 392 -14.30 14.97 0.94
N ARG A 393 -15.57 14.90 0.50
CA ARG A 393 -16.12 15.77 -0.54
C ARG A 393 -16.48 17.14 0.01
N ARG A 394 -16.93 17.18 1.25
CA ARG A 394 -17.36 18.39 1.94
C ARG A 394 -16.30 18.95 2.88
N ASP A 395 -15.21 18.21 3.08
CA ASP A 395 -14.15 18.54 4.05
C ASP A 395 -14.69 18.72 5.49
N VAL A 396 -15.61 17.83 5.91
CA VAL A 396 -16.23 17.92 7.24
C VAL A 396 -16.08 16.63 8.04
N LEU A 397 -15.91 16.77 9.34
CA LEU A 397 -16.05 15.69 10.33
C LEU A 397 -17.49 15.59 10.77
N VAL A 398 -18.17 14.52 10.38
CA VAL A 398 -19.52 14.22 10.79
C VAL A 398 -19.48 13.47 12.11
N PRO A 399 -20.00 14.03 13.21
CA PRO A 399 -20.03 13.36 14.50
C PRO A 399 -21.02 12.19 14.49
N LEU A 400 -20.60 11.05 15.04
CA LEU A 400 -21.46 9.87 15.21
C LEU A 400 -21.89 9.70 16.67
N ARG A 401 -20.93 9.73 17.60
CA ARG A 401 -21.18 9.63 19.05
C ARG A 401 -20.16 10.47 19.82
N ALA A 402 -20.63 11.29 20.75
CA ALA A 402 -19.77 11.96 21.73
C ALA A 402 -19.40 11.02 22.86
N GLY A 403 -18.19 11.18 23.42
CA GLY A 403 -17.72 10.42 24.56
C GLY A 403 -16.26 9.94 24.42
N THR A 404 -15.75 9.32 25.46
CA THR A 404 -14.38 8.80 25.52
C THR A 404 -14.39 7.31 25.20
N PHE A 405 -13.71 6.91 24.14
CA PHE A 405 -13.70 5.53 23.60
C PHE A 405 -12.31 4.88 23.64
N ARG A 406 -11.43 5.30 24.54
CA ARG A 406 -10.05 4.73 24.63
C ARG A 406 -10.03 3.24 24.92
N ARG A 407 -10.94 2.76 25.78
CA ARG A 407 -11.05 1.33 26.11
C ARG A 407 -11.56 0.53 24.92
N GLU A 408 -12.56 1.05 24.23
CA GLU A 408 -13.12 0.46 23.02
C GLU A 408 -12.08 0.43 21.90
N ALA A 409 -11.34 1.51 21.66
CA ALA A 409 -10.23 1.52 20.69
C ALA A 409 -9.20 0.41 20.99
N GLY A 410 -8.78 0.27 22.26
CA GLY A 410 -7.88 -0.82 22.64
C GLY A 410 -8.47 -2.21 22.40
N PHE A 411 -9.76 -2.41 22.68
CA PHE A 411 -10.45 -3.67 22.42
C PHE A 411 -10.52 -3.98 20.93
N LEU A 412 -11.03 -3.05 20.13
CA LEU A 412 -11.20 -3.19 18.69
C LEU A 412 -9.91 -3.59 17.98
N ASP A 413 -8.77 -3.15 18.50
CA ASP A 413 -7.43 -3.37 17.93
C ASP A 413 -6.74 -4.58 18.59
N LEU A 414 -7.45 -5.68 18.75
CA LEU A 414 -7.00 -6.94 19.34
C LEU A 414 -6.44 -6.77 20.78
N GLY A 415 -7.02 -5.89 21.59
CA GLY A 415 -6.59 -5.66 22.98
C GLY A 415 -5.27 -4.89 23.09
N GLN A 416 -4.84 -4.17 22.05
CA GLN A 416 -3.56 -3.45 22.04
C GLN A 416 -3.68 -2.09 22.74
N SER A 417 -2.89 -1.91 23.79
CA SER A 417 -2.87 -0.65 24.56
C SER A 417 -2.41 0.57 23.74
N LEU A 418 -1.75 0.36 22.60
CA LEU A 418 -1.32 1.43 21.69
C LEU A 418 -2.52 2.22 21.15
N ALA A 419 -3.57 1.54 20.69
CA ALA A 419 -4.77 2.19 20.21
C ALA A 419 -5.49 2.97 21.30
N ALA A 420 -5.58 2.42 22.51
CA ALA A 420 -6.17 3.09 23.65
C ALA A 420 -5.42 4.39 24.04
N LYS A 421 -4.10 4.45 23.80
CA LYS A 421 -3.25 5.61 24.12
C LYS A 421 -3.11 6.59 22.98
N ALA A 422 -3.41 6.19 21.75
CA ALA A 422 -3.37 7.09 20.61
C ALA A 422 -4.34 8.27 20.81
N ALA A 423 -3.97 9.43 20.29
CA ALA A 423 -4.84 10.60 20.28
C ALA A 423 -5.96 10.42 19.22
N LEU A 424 -5.66 9.69 18.15
CA LEU A 424 -6.56 9.42 17.04
C LEU A 424 -6.36 7.99 16.53
N ASN A 425 -7.45 7.27 16.27
CA ASN A 425 -7.44 6.02 15.50
C ASN A 425 -8.28 6.23 14.24
N VAL A 426 -7.71 5.93 13.07
CA VAL A 426 -8.39 6.05 11.78
C VAL A 426 -8.58 4.66 11.18
N TYR A 427 -9.82 4.30 10.93
CA TYR A 427 -10.25 3.05 10.32
C TYR A 427 -10.77 3.35 8.92
N TRP A 428 -10.29 2.66 7.90
CA TRP A 428 -10.83 2.74 6.54
C TRP A 428 -11.86 1.64 6.34
N LEU A 429 -13.13 2.03 6.21
CA LEU A 429 -14.24 1.12 5.99
C LEU A 429 -14.77 1.25 4.57
N THR A 430 -14.94 0.11 3.90
CA THR A 430 -15.41 0.01 2.52
C THR A 430 -16.79 -0.64 2.48
N ASP A 431 -17.70 -0.09 1.67
CA ASP A 431 -18.88 -0.83 1.19
C ASP A 431 -18.37 -1.91 0.23
N LEU A 432 -18.08 -3.09 0.80
CA LEU A 432 -17.48 -4.18 0.06
C LEU A 432 -18.43 -4.73 -0.99
N ASP A 433 -19.73 -4.74 -0.74
CA ASP A 433 -20.73 -5.20 -1.68
C ASP A 433 -20.73 -4.36 -2.95
N ARG A 434 -20.69 -3.04 -2.79
CA ARG A 434 -20.60 -2.10 -3.91
C ARG A 434 -19.28 -2.22 -4.68
N ALA A 435 -18.17 -2.38 -3.98
CA ALA A 435 -16.87 -2.57 -4.62
C ALA A 435 -16.83 -3.86 -5.44
N LEU A 436 -17.36 -4.96 -4.89
CA LEU A 436 -17.43 -6.26 -5.57
C LEU A 436 -18.45 -6.27 -6.72
N ALA A 437 -19.59 -5.58 -6.59
CA ALA A 437 -20.55 -5.44 -7.68
C ALA A 437 -19.95 -4.73 -8.90
N ARG A 438 -19.05 -3.74 -8.69
CA ARG A 438 -18.39 -3.02 -9.79
C ARG A 438 -17.19 -3.75 -10.37
N PHE A 439 -16.37 -4.38 -9.53
CA PHE A 439 -15.05 -4.86 -9.89
C PHE A 439 -14.89 -6.39 -9.82
N GLY A 440 -15.95 -7.14 -9.49
CA GLY A 440 -15.86 -8.56 -9.20
C GLY A 440 -15.00 -8.85 -7.95
N ASN A 441 -14.48 -10.07 -7.87
CA ASN A 441 -13.58 -10.48 -6.78
C ASN A 441 -12.33 -9.59 -6.64
N ARG A 442 -11.86 -9.01 -7.76
CA ARG A 442 -10.71 -8.08 -7.79
C ARG A 442 -10.98 -6.75 -7.09
N GLY A 443 -12.25 -6.41 -6.88
CA GLY A 443 -12.66 -5.28 -6.03
C GLY A 443 -12.13 -5.36 -4.61
N TYR A 444 -11.93 -6.57 -4.09
CA TYR A 444 -11.28 -6.78 -2.79
C TYR A 444 -9.82 -6.33 -2.77
N ARG A 445 -9.07 -6.62 -3.87
CA ARG A 445 -7.70 -6.15 -4.03
C ARG A 445 -7.66 -4.62 -4.06
N ALA A 446 -8.57 -3.99 -4.82
CA ALA A 446 -8.65 -2.54 -4.96
C ALA A 446 -8.98 -1.85 -3.62
N ALA A 447 -9.98 -2.35 -2.89
CA ALA A 447 -10.38 -1.81 -1.59
C ALA A 447 -9.25 -1.91 -0.55
N GLY A 448 -8.60 -3.07 -0.47
CA GLY A 448 -7.46 -3.27 0.45
C GLY A 448 -6.27 -2.38 0.10
N LEU A 449 -5.95 -2.23 -1.19
CA LEU A 449 -4.83 -1.42 -1.65
C LEU A 449 -5.08 0.08 -1.43
N GLU A 450 -6.27 0.58 -1.78
CA GLU A 450 -6.63 1.98 -1.57
C GLU A 450 -6.54 2.36 -0.10
N ALA A 451 -7.22 1.61 0.79
CA ALA A 451 -7.21 1.84 2.22
C ALA A 451 -5.78 1.88 2.79
N ALA A 452 -4.90 1.00 2.28
CA ALA A 452 -3.52 0.94 2.73
C ALA A 452 -2.62 2.03 2.13
N ILE A 453 -2.89 2.51 0.91
CA ILE A 453 -2.20 3.71 0.38
C ILE A 453 -2.58 4.91 1.23
N GLU A 454 -3.86 5.12 1.54
CA GLU A 454 -4.28 6.19 2.44
C GLU A 454 -3.69 6.04 3.85
N GLY A 455 -3.66 4.81 4.40
CA GLY A 455 -2.97 4.53 5.65
C GLY A 455 -1.47 4.83 5.62
N GLY A 456 -0.78 4.52 4.52
CA GLY A 456 0.61 4.88 4.28
C GLY A 456 0.82 6.40 4.19
N LYS A 457 -0.09 7.11 3.50
CA LYS A 457 -0.12 8.58 3.48
C LYS A 457 -0.33 9.16 4.88
N ALA A 458 -1.18 8.51 5.72
CA ALA A 458 -1.38 8.93 7.11
C ALA A 458 -0.10 8.79 7.96
N TYR A 459 0.67 7.72 7.75
CA TYR A 459 2.00 7.61 8.36
C TYR A 459 2.91 8.78 7.98
N LEU A 460 3.02 9.06 6.69
CA LEU A 460 3.89 10.14 6.20
C LEU A 460 3.42 11.51 6.70
N ALA A 461 2.12 11.79 6.62
CA ALA A 461 1.54 13.04 7.08
C ALA A 461 1.74 13.24 8.59
N ALA A 462 1.55 12.19 9.41
CA ALA A 462 1.81 12.23 10.84
C ALA A 462 3.27 12.62 11.12
N TYR A 463 4.24 11.95 10.51
CA TYR A 463 5.65 12.26 10.72
C TYR A 463 6.06 13.61 10.15
N ALA A 464 5.44 14.10 9.09
CA ALA A 464 5.62 15.46 8.59
C ALA A 464 5.16 16.50 9.62
N LEU A 465 4.03 16.24 10.28
CA LEU A 465 3.43 17.11 11.31
C LEU A 465 4.07 16.96 12.71
N GLY A 466 5.16 16.20 12.84
CA GLY A 466 5.82 15.97 14.14
C GLY A 466 5.11 14.97 15.06
N LEU A 467 4.15 14.23 14.52
CA LEU A 467 3.42 13.17 15.21
C LEU A 467 4.07 11.80 14.96
N GLY A 468 3.51 10.77 15.58
CA GLY A 468 3.84 9.37 15.30
C GLY A 468 2.63 8.60 14.81
N ALA A 469 2.90 7.46 14.16
CA ALA A 469 1.88 6.57 13.63
C ALA A 469 2.25 5.10 13.81
N THR A 470 1.26 4.22 13.89
CA THR A 470 1.44 2.77 13.84
C THR A 470 0.21 2.10 13.24
N GLY A 471 0.41 1.22 12.25
CA GLY A 471 -0.65 0.33 11.75
C GLY A 471 -0.87 -0.79 12.74
N LEU A 472 -2.12 -1.12 12.97
CA LEU A 472 -2.55 -2.16 13.88
C LEU A 472 -3.50 -3.12 13.14
N THR A 473 -3.76 -4.28 13.75
CA THR A 473 -4.81 -5.19 13.29
C THR A 473 -6.02 -5.06 14.19
N PHE A 474 -7.16 -5.59 13.78
CA PHE A 474 -8.46 -5.28 14.38
C PHE A 474 -9.38 -6.52 14.40
N PHE A 475 -10.41 -6.46 15.24
CA PHE A 475 -11.57 -7.35 15.17
C PHE A 475 -12.52 -6.83 14.11
N ASP A 476 -12.69 -7.57 13.03
CA ASP A 476 -13.34 -7.08 11.80
C ASP A 476 -14.80 -6.64 12.03
N ASP A 477 -15.64 -7.54 12.54
CA ASP A 477 -17.07 -7.25 12.73
C ASP A 477 -17.34 -6.30 13.90
N ASP A 478 -16.54 -6.40 14.97
CA ASP A 478 -16.66 -5.50 16.13
C ASP A 478 -16.41 -4.03 15.74
N VAL A 479 -15.47 -3.76 14.79
CA VAL A 479 -15.26 -2.41 14.26
C VAL A 479 -16.48 -1.91 13.51
N THR A 480 -17.06 -2.73 12.63
CA THR A 480 -18.26 -2.35 11.86
C THR A 480 -19.44 -2.10 12.80
N GLU A 481 -19.66 -2.98 13.77
CA GLU A 481 -20.71 -2.83 14.77
C GLU A 481 -20.52 -1.55 15.61
N PHE A 482 -19.29 -1.29 16.03
CA PHE A 482 -18.95 -0.13 16.85
C PHE A 482 -19.31 1.20 16.17
N PHE A 483 -19.10 1.34 14.86
CA PHE A 483 -19.44 2.54 14.11
C PHE A 483 -20.87 2.54 13.52
N SER A 484 -21.62 1.45 13.71
CA SER A 484 -23.02 1.36 13.23
C SER A 484 -23.97 2.26 14.07
N PRO A 485 -25.07 2.77 13.46
CA PRO A 485 -25.63 2.38 12.17
C PRO A 485 -24.93 2.96 10.95
N ASN A 486 -24.07 3.98 11.07
CA ASN A 486 -23.45 4.64 9.92
C ASN A 486 -22.52 3.69 9.12
N ALA A 487 -21.85 2.75 9.78
CA ALA A 487 -20.98 1.75 9.15
C ALA A 487 -21.69 0.44 8.77
N ALA A 488 -23.01 0.35 8.92
CA ALA A 488 -23.75 -0.88 8.61
C ALA A 488 -23.49 -1.34 7.16
N GLY A 489 -23.14 -2.61 6.98
CA GLY A 489 -22.81 -3.20 5.68
C GLY A 489 -21.40 -2.90 5.16
N LYS A 490 -20.60 -2.09 5.87
CA LYS A 490 -19.20 -1.85 5.52
C LYS A 490 -18.26 -2.85 6.17
N SER A 491 -17.08 -2.99 5.61
CA SER A 491 -15.99 -3.82 6.12
C SER A 491 -14.75 -2.98 6.36
N VAL A 492 -14.08 -3.17 7.50
CA VAL A 492 -12.82 -2.50 7.79
C VAL A 492 -11.68 -3.10 6.98
N MET A 493 -10.96 -2.25 6.25
CA MET A 493 -9.87 -2.67 5.35
C MET A 493 -8.49 -2.32 5.90
N PHE A 494 -8.36 -1.23 6.65
CA PHE A 494 -7.07 -0.81 7.22
C PHE A 494 -7.27 0.05 8.48
N LEU A 495 -6.21 0.14 9.31
CA LEU A 495 -6.23 0.92 10.54
C LEU A 495 -4.86 1.53 10.84
N VAL A 496 -4.85 2.80 11.24
CA VAL A 496 -3.68 3.50 11.76
C VAL A 496 -4.02 4.24 13.04
N ALA A 497 -3.25 4.00 14.10
CA ALA A 497 -3.26 4.77 15.33
C ALA A 497 -2.22 5.89 15.24
N LEU A 498 -2.57 7.10 15.68
CA LEU A 498 -1.83 8.34 15.48
C LEU A 498 -1.81 9.17 16.75
N GLY A 499 -0.75 9.95 16.93
CA GLY A 499 -0.67 10.89 18.06
C GLY A 499 0.74 11.38 18.31
N PRO A 500 0.91 12.33 19.24
CA PRO A 500 2.22 12.76 19.71
C PRO A 500 2.98 11.59 20.34
N GLY A 501 4.25 11.42 19.96
CA GLY A 501 5.11 10.39 20.53
C GLY A 501 5.55 10.71 21.93
N ARG A 502 5.66 9.71 22.80
CA ARG A 502 6.26 9.89 24.11
C ARG A 502 7.74 10.23 23.95
N ARG A 503 8.17 11.40 24.43
CA ARG A 503 9.59 11.75 24.45
C ARG A 503 10.34 10.69 25.25
N ARG A 504 11.43 10.15 24.71
CA ARG A 504 12.36 9.34 25.50
C ARG A 504 13.03 10.29 26.49
N SER A 505 12.77 10.10 27.78
CA SER A 505 13.51 10.74 28.87
C SER A 505 14.95 10.25 28.88
#